data_d8c4f62e25484cfef95b1d27c8114569
#
_entry.id   d8c4f62e25484cfef95b1d27c8114569
#
_cell.length_a   1.000
_cell.length_b   1.000
_cell.length_c   1.000
_cell.angle_alpha   90.00
_cell.angle_beta   90.00
_cell.angle_gamma   90.00
#
_symmetry.space_group_name_H-M   'P 1'
#
loop_
_entity.id
_entity.type
_entity.pdbx_description
1 polymer ?
#
loop_
_entity_poly.entity_id
_entity_poly.type
_entity_poly.pdbx_seq_one_letter_code
_entity_poly.pdbx_strand_id
1 'polypeptide(L)' 'MKNQMDKKIEVNWKSYSETLPLSKEIYLEVFGEPKTHAEWADSFNKIGRINRLIIKHTNDTR' A
#
# COMPACT_ATOMS: atom_id res chain seq x y z
N MET A 1 17.07 16.90 -1.73
CA MET A 1 15.92 17.58 -2.18
C MET A 1 14.81 16.65 -2.60
N LYS A 2 14.43 16.65 -3.87
CA LYS A 2 13.36 15.78 -4.31
C LYS A 2 13.65 14.32 -4.01
N ASN A 3 14.88 13.91 -4.21
CA ASN A 3 15.24 12.52 -4.03
C ASN A 3 15.07 12.05 -2.59
N GLN A 4 15.36 12.94 -1.64
CA GLN A 4 15.21 12.57 -0.25
C GLN A 4 13.75 12.37 0.12
N MET A 5 12.90 13.21 -0.43
CA MET A 5 11.49 13.10 -0.16
C MET A 5 10.92 11.80 -0.70
N ASP A 6 11.31 11.47 -1.92
CA ASP A 6 10.83 10.23 -2.53
C ASP A 6 11.33 9.01 -1.77
N LYS A 7 12.58 9.06 -1.32
CA LYS A 7 13.14 7.94 -0.57
C LYS A 7 12.44 7.76 0.76
N LYS A 8 12.09 8.87 1.41
CA LYS A 8 11.41 8.78 2.68
C LYS A 8 10.05 8.13 2.52
N ILE A 9 9.33 8.52 1.49
CA ILE A 9 8.02 7.93 1.22
C ILE A 9 8.17 6.46 0.89
N GLU A 10 9.18 6.10 0.11
CA GLU A 10 9.41 4.72 -0.24
C GLU A 10 9.67 3.86 0.99
N VAL A 11 10.49 4.35 1.91
CA VAL A 11 10.79 3.63 3.13
C VAL A 11 9.54 3.47 3.98
N ASN A 12 8.76 4.54 4.12
CA ASN A 12 7.53 4.49 4.87
C ASN A 12 6.54 3.52 4.24
N TRP A 13 6.47 3.50 2.93
CA TRP A 13 5.58 2.59 2.24
C TRP A 13 5.98 1.14 2.49
N LYS A 14 7.29 0.86 2.44
CA LYS A 14 7.76 -0.49 2.70
C LYS A 14 7.39 -0.93 4.11
N SER A 15 7.64 -0.07 5.07
CA SER A 15 7.32 -0.39 6.45
C SER A 15 5.82 -0.63 6.63
N TYR A 16 5.03 0.26 6.07
CA TYR A 16 3.58 0.15 6.19
C TYR A 16 3.07 -1.11 5.51
N SER A 17 3.55 -1.36 4.31
CA SER A 17 3.04 -2.49 3.54
C SER A 17 3.46 -3.83 4.13
N GLU A 18 4.57 -3.85 4.86
CA GLU A 18 5.01 -5.08 5.50
C GLU A 18 4.10 -5.47 6.65
N THR A 19 3.40 -4.51 7.23
CA THR A 19 2.41 -4.83 8.25
C THR A 19 1.10 -5.33 7.64
N LEU A 20 0.96 -5.17 6.34
CA LEU A 20 -0.24 -5.59 5.61
C LEU A 20 0.17 -6.40 4.38
N PRO A 21 0.80 -7.57 4.60
CA PRO A 21 1.40 -8.31 3.48
C PRO A 21 0.41 -8.73 2.42
N LEU A 22 -0.78 -9.14 2.80
CA LEU A 22 -1.78 -9.56 1.82
C LEU A 22 -2.30 -8.37 1.02
N SER A 23 -2.54 -7.25 1.69
CA SER A 23 -2.96 -6.04 1.00
C SER A 23 -1.90 -5.55 0.04
N LYS A 24 -0.64 -5.62 0.45
CA LYS A 24 0.47 -5.24 -0.41
C LYS A 24 0.52 -6.10 -1.66
N GLU A 25 0.37 -7.41 -1.48
CA GLU A 25 0.43 -8.33 -2.58
C GLU A 25 -0.67 -8.05 -3.60
N ILE A 26 -1.88 -7.83 -3.11
CA ILE A 26 -3.00 -7.52 -3.98
C ILE A 26 -2.77 -6.20 -4.70
N TYR A 27 -2.29 -5.19 -3.98
CA TYR A 27 -2.03 -3.91 -4.59
C TYR A 27 -1.03 -4.03 -5.73
N LEU A 28 0.06 -4.75 -5.49
CA LEU A 28 1.09 -4.89 -6.52
C LEU A 28 0.57 -5.63 -7.74
N GLU A 29 -0.32 -6.58 -7.52
CA GLU A 29 -0.86 -7.34 -8.63
C GLU A 29 -1.82 -6.52 -9.48
N VAL A 30 -2.59 -5.65 -8.85
CA VAL A 30 -3.60 -4.86 -9.56
C VAL A 30 -3.00 -3.59 -10.16
N PHE A 31 -2.19 -2.88 -9.39
CA PHE A 31 -1.69 -1.57 -9.79
C PHE A 31 -0.22 -1.56 -10.17
N GLY A 32 0.54 -2.53 -9.70
CA GLY A 32 1.97 -2.52 -9.91
C GLY A 32 2.68 -1.69 -8.87
N GLU A 33 4.00 -1.66 -8.95
CA GLU A 33 4.81 -0.96 -7.98
C GLU A 33 4.74 0.55 -8.20
N PRO A 34 4.50 1.33 -7.14
CA PRO A 34 4.49 2.79 -7.30
C PRO A 34 5.87 3.29 -7.69
N LYS A 35 5.93 4.25 -8.59
CA LYS A 35 7.20 4.76 -9.10
C LYS A 35 7.37 6.25 -8.91
N THR A 36 6.29 7.00 -8.84
CA THR A 36 6.38 8.44 -8.66
C THR A 36 5.91 8.80 -7.26
N HIS A 37 6.25 10.03 -6.87
CA HIS A 37 5.83 10.54 -5.57
C HIS A 37 4.30 10.46 -5.42
N ALA A 38 3.60 10.84 -6.47
CA ALA A 38 2.15 10.82 -6.43
C ALA A 38 1.62 9.41 -6.27
N GLU A 39 2.24 8.46 -6.96
CA GLU A 39 1.84 7.08 -6.85
C GLU A 39 2.12 6.51 -5.47
N TRP A 40 3.27 6.86 -4.88
CA TRP A 40 3.58 6.43 -3.53
C TRP A 40 2.55 6.95 -2.52
N ALA A 41 2.21 8.23 -2.66
CA ALA A 41 1.23 8.82 -1.76
C ALA A 41 -0.13 8.17 -1.92
N ASP A 42 -0.53 7.91 -3.15
CA ASP A 42 -1.84 7.32 -3.43
C ASP A 42 -1.90 5.86 -2.98
N SER A 43 -0.77 5.17 -3.02
CA SER A 43 -0.75 3.75 -2.68
C SER A 43 -1.11 3.50 -1.22
N PHE A 44 -0.78 4.43 -0.33
CA PHE A 44 -1.17 4.27 1.07
C PHE A 44 -2.69 4.16 1.20
N ASN A 45 -3.42 5.01 0.50
CA ASN A 45 -4.88 4.95 0.55
C ASN A 45 -5.40 3.66 -0.04
N LYS A 46 -4.82 3.24 -1.15
CA LYS A 46 -5.29 2.04 -1.82
C LYS A 46 -5.03 0.79 -0.98
N ILE A 47 -3.85 0.71 -0.39
CA ILE A 47 -3.53 -0.43 0.46
C ILE A 47 -4.44 -0.46 1.67
N GLY A 48 -4.74 0.69 2.24
CA GLY A 48 -5.65 0.77 3.36
C GLY A 48 -7.04 0.29 3.00
N ARG A 49 -7.52 0.67 1.82
CA ARG A 49 -8.83 0.23 1.37
C ARG A 49 -8.87 -1.29 1.15
N ILE A 50 -7.82 -1.81 0.56
CA ILE A 50 -7.73 -3.26 0.34
C ILE A 50 -7.77 -3.98 1.67
N ASN A 51 -7.05 -3.47 2.64
CA ASN A 51 -7.03 -4.08 3.97
C ASN A 51 -8.43 -4.08 4.59
N ARG A 52 -9.16 -2.99 4.45
CA ARG A 52 -10.52 -2.93 4.98
C ARG A 52 -11.41 -3.95 4.31
N LEU A 53 -11.28 -4.10 3.00
CA LEU A 53 -12.08 -5.07 2.29
C LEU A 53 -11.76 -6.49 2.72
N ILE A 54 -10.49 -6.77 2.97
CA ILE A 54 -10.08 -8.08 3.44
C ILE A 54 -10.70 -8.37 4.80
N ILE A 55 -10.63 -7.41 5.71
CA ILE A 55 -11.17 -7.59 7.04
C ILE A 55 -12.68 -7.78 6.98
N LYS A 56 -13.34 -6.96 6.19
CA LYS A 56 -14.78 -7.04 6.07
C LYS A 56 -15.21 -8.39 5.50
N HIS A 57 -14.52 -8.83 4.46
CA HIS A 57 -14.84 -10.09 3.83
C HIS A 57 -14.63 -11.25 4.79
N THR A 58 -13.54 -11.20 5.53
CA THR A 58 -13.25 -12.24 6.51
C THR A 58 -14.33 -12.30 7.58
N ASN A 59 -14.79 -11.14 8.03
CA ASN A 59 -15.85 -11.11 9.03
C ASN A 59 -17.18 -11.62 8.48
N ASP A 60 -17.44 -11.32 7.21
CA ASP A 60 -18.71 -11.71 6.61
C ASP A 60 -18.80 -13.22 6.42
N THR A 61 -17.67 -13.87 6.25
CA THR A 61 -17.70 -15.32 6.03
C THR A 61 -17.84 -16.11 7.32
N ARG A 62 -17.85 -15.46 8.44
CA ARG A 62 -18.05 -16.13 9.72
C ARG A 62 -19.53 -16.25 10.02
#